data_5542848af206f1c6b749b71383c2bb61
#
_entry.id   5542848af206f1c6b749b71383c2bb61
#
_cell.length_a   1.000
_cell.length_b   1.000
_cell.length_c   1.000
_cell.angle_alpha   90.00
_cell.angle_beta   90.00
_cell.angle_gamma   90.00
#
_symmetry.space_group_name_H-M   'P 1'
#
loop_
_entity.id
_entity.type
_entity.pdbx_description
1 polymer ?
#
loop_
_entity_poly.entity_id
_entity_poly.type
_entity_poly.pdbx_seq_one_letter_code
_entity_poly.pdbx_strand_id
1 'polypeptide(L)'
;MHLSSIAVSLLAFSNASLATEIPAGVPRSLEEFREKHPYRARSTKGDCRRVTRIRSSEHDTDDISDDFLEGIRQANNGGLLHLPKDELFVIGKPLDLTFLNDIHVRLDGKILFTDDVPQWQATAFKHPFQTNLLFWKWGGKNLKIYGDGVIDGNGERWWREFGELDLPADNNYTYARPILFYVGDAANVQIEGIRFKDGPIWHQLIERTEGISYRDVSCTARPRDQTVRPANTDFFNSLNVRDVSIERVWVDVGDDCFSPKSNGTNIHVNHMYCNGTHGQSLGSLGEHRGVMSFVEDVVIENVWMLNGGSVTPPTAGHGYVNNVTFRNFWNANNEWVAFLDSCYWNINTETCEAYPAGMSITNVLFENFTGSTRGNRGRAVAKLTCSASPDAVCDNIRFRNFAVRSPCGGPAVAVCDGVTGDTGDLPCYAADSDEAKAALRDTCVGETSGYVGKPWEDGGPGF
;
A
#
# COMPACT_ATOMS: atom_id res chain seq x y z
N MET A 1 -38.70 -57.54 -35.50
CA MET A 1 -38.49 -56.09 -35.49
C MET A 1 -38.03 -55.72 -34.09
N HIS A 2 -36.73 -55.58 -33.91
CA HIS A 2 -36.17 -55.12 -32.66
C HIS A 2 -35.77 -53.66 -32.83
N LEU A 3 -36.43 -52.77 -32.08
CA LEU A 3 -36.05 -51.36 -31.95
C LEU A 3 -35.02 -51.21 -30.82
N SER A 4 -33.80 -50.91 -31.21
CA SER A 4 -32.74 -50.58 -30.25
C SER A 4 -32.86 -49.09 -29.88
N SER A 5 -33.14 -48.83 -28.61
CA SER A 5 -33.12 -47.49 -28.06
C SER A 5 -31.68 -47.05 -27.78
N ILE A 6 -31.21 -46.01 -28.43
CA ILE A 6 -29.93 -45.35 -28.15
C ILE A 6 -30.18 -44.36 -27.01
N ALA A 7 -29.62 -44.63 -25.85
CA ALA A 7 -29.58 -43.65 -24.75
C ALA A 7 -28.43 -42.65 -25.00
N VAL A 8 -28.76 -41.42 -25.29
CA VAL A 8 -27.81 -40.29 -25.31
C VAL A 8 -27.61 -39.80 -23.90
N SER A 9 -26.48 -40.11 -23.30
CA SER A 9 -26.06 -39.53 -22.02
C SER A 9 -25.59 -38.08 -22.25
N LEU A 10 -26.40 -37.12 -21.89
CA LEU A 10 -25.98 -35.73 -21.76
C LEU A 10 -25.07 -35.60 -20.54
N LEU A 11 -23.78 -35.52 -20.75
CA LEU A 11 -22.83 -35.06 -19.76
C LEU A 11 -23.07 -33.55 -19.56
N ALA A 12 -23.81 -33.24 -18.49
CA ALA A 12 -23.86 -31.88 -17.99
C ALA A 12 -22.48 -31.53 -17.43
N PHE A 13 -21.70 -30.78 -18.19
CA PHE A 13 -20.56 -30.06 -17.60
C PHE A 13 -21.15 -29.02 -16.65
N SER A 14 -21.13 -29.33 -15.36
CA SER A 14 -21.30 -28.31 -14.36
C SER A 14 -20.12 -27.34 -14.50
N ASN A 15 -20.38 -26.13 -14.98
CA ASN A 15 -19.50 -25.01 -14.77
C ASN A 15 -19.44 -24.77 -13.27
N ALA A 16 -18.59 -25.53 -12.58
CA ALA A 16 -18.21 -25.15 -11.22
C ALA A 16 -17.51 -23.80 -11.36
N SER A 17 -18.17 -22.76 -10.91
CA SER A 17 -17.58 -21.47 -10.69
C SER A 17 -16.26 -21.69 -9.95
N LEU A 18 -15.14 -21.36 -10.57
CA LEU A 18 -13.82 -21.41 -9.95
C LEU A 18 -13.70 -20.23 -8.99
N ALA A 19 -14.63 -20.09 -8.06
CA ALA A 19 -14.47 -19.18 -6.93
C ALA A 19 -13.20 -19.60 -6.21
N THR A 20 -12.20 -18.77 -6.23
CA THR A 20 -10.97 -19.01 -5.46
C THR A 20 -11.36 -18.88 -3.99
N GLU A 21 -11.51 -20.00 -3.32
CA GLU A 21 -11.85 -19.99 -1.88
C GLU A 21 -10.79 -19.21 -1.11
N ILE A 22 -11.23 -18.32 -0.25
CA ILE A 22 -10.33 -17.61 0.67
C ILE A 22 -9.64 -18.67 1.54
N PRO A 23 -8.30 -18.74 1.57
CA PRO A 23 -7.60 -19.73 2.36
C PRO A 23 -8.04 -19.73 3.83
N ALA A 24 -8.08 -20.91 4.43
CA ALA A 24 -8.41 -21.04 5.84
C ALA A 24 -7.43 -20.20 6.68
N GLY A 25 -7.97 -19.42 7.60
CA GLY A 25 -7.16 -18.55 8.47
C GLY A 25 -6.95 -17.12 7.98
N VAL A 26 -7.27 -16.80 6.72
CA VAL A 26 -7.25 -15.42 6.22
C VAL A 26 -8.45 -14.66 6.80
N PRO A 27 -8.23 -13.51 7.46
CA PRO A 27 -9.32 -12.66 7.94
C PRO A 27 -10.16 -12.12 6.77
N ARG A 28 -11.47 -12.11 6.93
CA ARG A 28 -12.41 -11.61 5.91
C ARG A 28 -12.85 -10.17 6.14
N SER A 29 -12.53 -9.65 7.32
CA SER A 29 -12.84 -8.27 7.72
C SER A 29 -11.75 -7.74 8.65
N LEU A 30 -11.74 -6.42 8.83
CA LEU A 30 -10.86 -5.78 9.80
C LEU A 30 -11.17 -6.26 11.23
N GLU A 31 -12.44 -6.48 11.56
CA GLU A 31 -12.85 -7.01 12.86
C GLU A 31 -12.24 -8.39 13.11
N GLU A 32 -12.39 -9.32 12.16
CA GLU A 32 -11.78 -10.65 12.23
C GLU A 32 -10.24 -10.59 12.31
N PHE A 33 -9.62 -9.66 11.58
CA PHE A 33 -8.18 -9.43 11.69
C PHE A 33 -7.77 -9.00 13.10
N ARG A 34 -8.50 -8.07 13.71
CA ARG A 34 -8.20 -7.60 15.05
C ARG A 34 -8.51 -8.63 16.14
N GLU A 35 -9.50 -9.49 15.93
CA GLU A 35 -9.75 -10.63 16.81
C GLU A 35 -8.60 -11.63 16.76
N LYS A 36 -8.05 -11.90 15.58
CA LYS A 36 -6.89 -12.81 15.40
C LYS A 36 -5.58 -12.20 15.88
N HIS A 37 -5.43 -10.88 15.73
CA HIS A 37 -4.23 -10.12 16.07
C HIS A 37 -4.55 -8.99 17.06
N PRO A 38 -5.08 -9.30 18.26
CA PRO A 38 -5.39 -8.28 19.23
C PRO A 38 -4.11 -7.61 19.71
N TYR A 39 -4.12 -6.30 19.77
CA TYR A 39 -3.06 -5.59 20.47
C TYR A 39 -3.02 -6.07 21.93
N ARG A 40 -1.93 -6.66 22.32
CA ARG A 40 -1.68 -7.05 23.71
C ARG A 40 -0.61 -6.13 24.28
N ALA A 41 -1.02 -5.25 25.14
CA ALA A 41 -0.06 -4.43 25.89
C ALA A 41 0.98 -5.38 26.51
N ARG A 42 2.23 -5.24 26.10
CA ARG A 42 3.32 -5.96 26.79
C ARG A 42 3.28 -5.52 28.25
N SER A 43 3.32 -6.48 29.17
CA SER A 43 3.35 -6.17 30.60
C SER A 43 4.48 -5.17 30.88
N THR A 44 4.12 -3.99 31.29
CA THR A 44 5.05 -2.95 31.73
C THR A 44 5.57 -3.21 33.15
N LYS A 45 5.54 -4.46 33.63
CA LYS A 45 6.18 -4.82 34.89
C LYS A 45 7.67 -4.47 34.81
N GLY A 46 8.03 -3.33 35.40
CA GLY A 46 9.39 -2.79 35.38
C GLY A 46 9.59 -1.51 34.56
N ASP A 47 8.60 -1.08 33.76
CA ASP A 47 8.66 0.20 33.07
C ASP A 47 8.20 1.32 34.03
N CYS A 48 9.16 2.00 34.63
CA CYS A 48 8.92 3.08 35.57
C CYS A 48 8.84 4.45 34.87
N ARG A 49 8.35 4.53 33.64
CA ARG A 49 8.24 5.81 32.91
C ARG A 49 7.28 6.77 33.62
N ARG A 50 7.68 8.04 33.67
CA ARG A 50 6.80 9.12 34.13
C ARG A 50 5.62 9.24 33.17
N VAL A 51 4.40 9.08 33.67
CA VAL A 51 3.18 9.18 32.89
C VAL A 51 2.69 10.62 32.84
N THR A 52 2.54 11.14 31.63
CA THR A 52 1.90 12.41 31.32
C THR A 52 0.50 12.16 30.77
N ARG A 53 -0.47 12.94 31.19
CA ARG A 53 -1.82 12.98 30.61
C ARG A 53 -2.15 14.41 30.24
N ILE A 54 -2.96 14.57 29.21
CA ILE A 54 -3.48 15.85 28.75
C ILE A 54 -5.00 15.84 28.85
N ARG A 55 -5.63 17.01 28.74
CA ARG A 55 -7.09 17.05 28.58
C ARG A 55 -7.52 16.43 27.28
N SER A 56 -8.70 15.87 27.25
CA SER A 56 -9.38 15.47 26.01
C SER A 56 -10.20 16.63 25.44
N SER A 57 -10.51 16.53 24.14
CA SER A 57 -11.44 17.44 23.47
C SER A 57 -12.87 17.13 23.89
N GLU A 58 -13.70 18.15 24.10
CA GLU A 58 -15.12 17.99 24.43
C GLU A 58 -15.95 17.59 23.21
N HIS A 59 -15.53 18.04 22.01
CA HIS A 59 -16.17 17.75 20.72
C HIS A 59 -15.16 17.86 19.59
N ASP A 60 -15.54 17.51 18.37
CA ASP A 60 -14.70 17.41 17.17
C ASP A 60 -14.13 18.75 16.65
N THR A 61 -14.56 19.87 17.20
CA THR A 61 -14.04 21.23 16.91
C THR A 61 -13.23 21.82 18.07
N ASP A 62 -13.08 21.10 19.20
CA ASP A 62 -12.26 21.55 20.32
C ASP A 62 -10.77 21.19 20.11
N ASP A 63 -10.05 22.07 19.41
CA ASP A 63 -8.64 21.91 19.08
C ASP A 63 -7.76 21.97 20.33
N ILE A 64 -7.08 20.87 20.62
CA ILE A 64 -6.14 20.75 21.75
C ILE A 64 -4.68 20.63 21.29
N SER A 65 -4.34 21.10 20.11
CA SER A 65 -2.99 20.99 19.54
C SER A 65 -1.90 21.48 20.48
N ASP A 66 -2.15 22.60 21.20
CA ASP A 66 -1.18 23.19 22.13
C ASP A 66 -1.00 22.30 23.37
N ASP A 67 -2.08 21.76 23.92
CA ASP A 67 -2.04 20.80 25.04
C ASP A 67 -1.34 19.51 24.64
N PHE A 68 -1.59 19.02 23.43
CA PHE A 68 -0.93 17.84 22.89
C PHE A 68 0.59 18.05 22.78
N LEU A 69 1.01 19.19 22.20
CA LEU A 69 2.44 19.54 22.07
C LEU A 69 3.12 19.65 23.44
N GLU A 70 2.46 20.27 24.39
CA GLU A 70 2.99 20.38 25.76
C GLU A 70 3.08 19.01 26.44
N GLY A 71 2.07 18.15 26.29
CA GLY A 71 2.08 16.78 26.79
C GLY A 71 3.23 15.95 26.21
N ILE A 72 3.48 16.07 24.93
CA ILE A 72 4.63 15.45 24.25
C ILE A 72 5.96 15.95 24.83
N ARG A 73 6.11 17.27 25.04
CA ARG A 73 7.33 17.86 25.66
C ARG A 73 7.56 17.32 27.06
N GLN A 74 6.51 17.25 27.86
CA GLN A 74 6.60 16.71 29.21
C GLN A 74 6.93 15.22 29.26
N ALA A 75 6.44 14.46 28.31
CA ALA A 75 6.71 13.02 28.21
C ALA A 75 8.07 12.71 27.57
N ASN A 76 8.68 13.65 26.87
CA ASN A 76 9.96 13.44 26.21
C ASN A 76 11.09 13.08 27.19
N ASN A 77 12.16 12.46 26.72
CA ASN A 77 13.31 12.00 27.51
C ASN A 77 12.93 11.02 28.63
N GLY A 78 12.38 9.87 28.24
CA GLY A 78 12.13 8.73 29.11
C GLY A 78 10.72 8.67 29.73
N GLY A 79 9.79 9.50 29.28
CA GLY A 79 8.41 9.47 29.76
C GLY A 79 7.44 8.75 28.83
N LEU A 80 6.17 8.80 29.22
CA LEU A 80 5.02 8.21 28.53
C LEU A 80 3.90 9.25 28.46
N LEU A 81 3.47 9.61 27.26
CA LEU A 81 2.18 10.27 27.06
C LEU A 81 1.09 9.20 26.95
N HIS A 82 0.07 9.27 27.78
CA HIS A 82 -1.07 8.37 27.74
C HIS A 82 -2.33 9.11 27.28
N LEU A 83 -2.91 8.65 26.19
CA LEU A 83 -4.16 9.11 25.58
C LEU A 83 -5.22 8.02 25.82
N PRO A 84 -6.06 8.15 26.87
CA PRO A 84 -6.93 7.06 27.33
C PRO A 84 -8.01 6.66 26.33
N LYS A 85 -8.54 5.46 26.53
CA LYS A 85 -9.65 4.91 25.78
C LYS A 85 -10.91 5.78 25.93
N ASP A 86 -11.72 5.82 24.90
CA ASP A 86 -12.98 6.56 24.81
C ASP A 86 -12.82 8.09 24.92
N GLU A 87 -11.58 8.61 24.87
CA GLU A 87 -11.27 10.03 24.82
C GLU A 87 -10.91 10.48 23.40
N LEU A 88 -11.29 11.73 23.08
CA LEU A 88 -11.04 12.40 21.81
C LEU A 88 -9.93 13.46 21.96
N PHE A 89 -9.02 13.52 20.97
CA PHE A 89 -7.90 14.45 20.92
C PHE A 89 -7.88 15.12 19.55
N VAL A 90 -8.47 16.30 19.43
CA VAL A 90 -8.59 17.02 18.15
C VAL A 90 -7.35 17.86 17.90
N ILE A 91 -6.78 17.70 16.72
CA ILE A 91 -5.60 18.45 16.26
C ILE A 91 -6.01 19.34 15.09
N GLY A 92 -5.91 20.64 15.28
CA GLY A 92 -6.26 21.66 14.28
C GLY A 92 -5.09 22.52 13.80
N LYS A 93 -3.86 22.28 14.29
CA LYS A 93 -2.66 23.04 13.95
C LYS A 93 -1.49 22.13 13.58
N PRO A 94 -0.57 22.56 12.71
CA PRO A 94 0.64 21.80 12.42
C PRO A 94 1.53 21.64 13.67
N LEU A 95 2.03 20.43 13.91
CA LEU A 95 2.87 20.11 15.07
C LEU A 95 4.27 19.65 14.62
N ASP A 96 5.30 20.36 15.07
CA ASP A 96 6.69 19.93 14.89
C ASP A 96 7.15 19.15 16.13
N LEU A 97 7.30 17.84 15.95
CA LEU A 97 7.71 16.86 16.96
C LEU A 97 9.06 16.24 16.58
N THR A 98 9.96 16.98 15.91
CA THR A 98 11.26 16.47 15.48
C THR A 98 12.33 16.45 16.59
N PHE A 99 12.01 17.01 17.74
CA PHE A 99 12.89 17.09 18.92
C PHE A 99 12.86 15.86 19.84
N LEU A 100 12.19 14.80 19.44
CA LEU A 100 11.89 13.68 20.34
C LEU A 100 13.11 12.79 20.62
N ASN A 101 13.18 12.32 21.86
CA ASN A 101 14.21 11.40 22.30
C ASN A 101 13.67 10.51 23.43
N ASP A 102 13.68 9.20 23.20
CA ASP A 102 13.21 8.20 24.17
C ASP A 102 11.82 8.52 24.76
N ILE A 103 10.79 8.45 23.91
CA ILE A 103 9.41 8.71 24.29
C ILE A 103 8.50 7.54 23.96
N HIS A 104 7.59 7.24 24.86
CA HIS A 104 6.45 6.38 24.59
C HIS A 104 5.17 7.21 24.45
N VAL A 105 4.35 6.87 23.48
CA VAL A 105 2.98 7.39 23.34
C VAL A 105 2.04 6.19 23.35
N ARG A 106 1.24 6.07 24.39
CA ARG A 106 0.18 5.08 24.46
C ARG A 106 -1.13 5.72 24.02
N LEU A 107 -1.60 5.31 22.87
CA LEU A 107 -2.85 5.77 22.29
C LEU A 107 -3.89 4.65 22.36
N ASP A 108 -4.82 4.78 23.29
CA ASP A 108 -5.99 3.90 23.41
C ASP A 108 -7.28 4.62 22.97
N GLY A 109 -7.28 5.97 22.93
CA GLY A 109 -8.36 6.83 22.45
C GLY A 109 -8.28 7.18 20.96
N LYS A 110 -8.81 8.32 20.57
CA LYS A 110 -8.84 8.77 19.19
C LYS A 110 -8.17 10.13 19.02
N ILE A 111 -7.15 10.22 18.15
CA ILE A 111 -6.66 11.48 17.59
C ILE A 111 -7.46 11.75 16.32
N LEU A 112 -8.02 12.95 16.20
CA LEU A 112 -8.79 13.40 15.04
C LEU A 112 -8.21 14.71 14.51
N PHE A 113 -7.85 14.74 13.23
CA PHE A 113 -7.51 15.98 12.56
C PHE A 113 -8.78 16.70 12.10
N THR A 114 -8.79 18.04 12.26
CA THR A 114 -9.88 18.85 11.74
C THR A 114 -9.93 18.77 10.21
N ASP A 115 -11.12 18.90 9.61
CA ASP A 115 -11.33 18.93 8.16
C ASP A 115 -11.35 20.35 7.59
N ASP A 116 -10.75 21.31 8.28
CA ASP A 116 -10.61 22.69 7.79
C ASP A 116 -9.56 22.78 6.69
N VAL A 117 -9.96 22.40 5.48
CA VAL A 117 -9.08 22.34 4.30
C VAL A 117 -8.38 23.67 4.05
N PRO A 118 -9.06 24.85 4.04
CA PRO A 118 -8.39 26.12 3.82
C PRO A 118 -7.33 26.45 4.87
N GLN A 119 -7.60 26.15 6.14
CA GLN A 119 -6.66 26.39 7.23
C GLN A 119 -5.41 25.50 7.05
N TRP A 120 -5.60 24.20 6.79
CA TRP A 120 -4.49 23.28 6.59
C TRP A 120 -3.65 23.61 5.36
N GLN A 121 -4.27 23.99 4.24
CA GLN A 121 -3.52 24.41 3.03
C GLN A 121 -2.70 25.68 3.27
N ALA A 122 -3.17 26.56 4.16
CA ALA A 122 -2.44 27.77 4.52
C ALA A 122 -1.29 27.54 5.50
N THR A 123 -1.43 26.58 6.43
CA THR A 123 -0.54 26.48 7.62
C THR A 123 0.27 25.19 7.72
N ALA A 124 -0.16 24.10 7.08
CA ALA A 124 0.53 22.81 7.16
C ALA A 124 1.97 22.90 6.62
N PHE A 125 2.84 22.02 7.12
CA PHE A 125 4.20 21.97 6.61
C PHE A 125 4.20 21.49 5.16
N LYS A 126 4.97 22.17 4.31
CA LYS A 126 5.16 21.76 2.92
C LYS A 126 6.25 20.70 2.82
N HIS A 127 5.98 19.65 2.06
CA HIS A 127 6.96 18.63 1.72
C HIS A 127 7.30 18.70 0.23
N PRO A 128 8.58 18.70 -0.17
CA PRO A 128 8.97 18.90 -1.57
C PRO A 128 8.61 17.71 -2.47
N PHE A 129 8.59 16.49 -1.91
CA PHE A 129 8.26 15.31 -2.69
C PHE A 129 6.79 15.31 -3.06
N GLN A 130 6.50 15.34 -4.36
CA GLN A 130 5.16 15.41 -4.95
C GLN A 130 4.24 16.50 -4.36
N THR A 131 4.83 17.61 -3.91
CA THR A 131 4.10 18.81 -3.41
C THR A 131 3.10 18.52 -2.30
N ASN A 132 3.39 17.56 -1.43
CA ASN A 132 2.52 17.18 -0.32
C ASN A 132 2.56 18.18 0.84
N LEU A 133 1.55 18.10 1.69
CA LEU A 133 1.52 18.75 3.00
C LEU A 133 1.74 17.70 4.11
N LEU A 134 2.05 18.16 5.31
CA LEU A 134 2.16 17.31 6.50
C LEU A 134 1.34 17.91 7.63
N PHE A 135 0.50 17.13 8.28
CA PHE A 135 -0.22 17.55 9.49
C PHE A 135 0.76 17.79 10.65
N TRP A 136 1.70 16.90 10.80
CA TRP A 136 2.75 16.94 11.81
C TRP A 136 4.05 16.33 11.31
N LYS A 137 5.11 16.57 12.03
CA LYS A 137 6.43 15.98 11.77
C LYS A 137 6.91 15.27 13.01
N TRP A 138 7.00 13.95 12.95
CA TRP A 138 7.67 13.16 13.98
C TRP A 138 9.13 12.97 13.60
N GLY A 139 10.03 12.98 14.58
CA GLY A 139 11.45 12.76 14.33
C GLY A 139 12.23 12.55 15.63
N GLY A 140 13.50 12.15 15.50
CA GLY A 140 14.37 11.90 16.66
C GLY A 140 14.64 10.42 16.91
N LYS A 141 14.77 9.99 18.16
CA LYS A 141 15.27 8.65 18.48
C LYS A 141 14.44 7.92 19.50
N ASN A 142 14.35 6.58 19.37
CA ASN A 142 13.68 5.69 20.32
C ASN A 142 12.21 6.09 20.56
N LEU A 143 11.46 6.18 19.48
CA LEU A 143 10.04 6.54 19.51
C LEU A 143 9.20 5.28 19.55
N LYS A 144 8.27 5.19 20.49
CA LYS A 144 7.32 4.08 20.53
C LYS A 144 5.90 4.60 20.65
N ILE A 145 5.07 4.30 19.62
CA ILE A 145 3.65 4.65 19.60
C ILE A 145 2.87 3.34 19.60
N TYR A 146 2.00 3.15 20.57
CA TYR A 146 1.31 1.88 20.74
C TYR A 146 -0.03 2.02 21.44
N GLY A 147 -0.90 1.04 21.25
CA GLY A 147 -2.23 1.00 21.84
C GLY A 147 -3.24 0.36 20.90
N ASP A 148 -4.52 0.49 21.22
CA ASP A 148 -5.63 0.07 20.38
C ASP A 148 -6.42 1.26 19.81
N GLY A 149 -5.81 2.43 19.84
CA GLY A 149 -6.44 3.69 19.45
C GLY A 149 -6.38 3.98 17.96
N VAL A 150 -6.94 5.13 17.59
CA VAL A 150 -7.13 5.56 16.21
C VAL A 150 -6.42 6.89 15.95
N ILE A 151 -5.76 7.01 14.80
CA ILE A 151 -5.33 8.27 14.20
C ILE A 151 -6.18 8.47 12.94
N ASP A 152 -7.11 9.43 12.98
CA ASP A 152 -8.11 9.70 11.96
C ASP A 152 -7.78 11.02 11.24
N GLY A 153 -7.51 10.94 9.95
CA GLY A 153 -7.16 12.09 9.10
C GLY A 153 -8.37 12.88 8.60
N ASN A 154 -9.60 12.38 8.86
CA ASN A 154 -10.85 13.03 8.43
C ASN A 154 -10.88 13.36 6.93
N GLY A 155 -10.45 12.40 6.09
CA GLY A 155 -10.07 12.61 4.70
C GLY A 155 -11.21 12.84 3.71
N GLU A 156 -12.48 12.54 4.05
CA GLU A 156 -13.57 12.52 3.08
C GLU A 156 -13.79 13.85 2.37
N ARG A 157 -13.71 14.98 3.08
CA ARG A 157 -13.79 16.30 2.46
C ARG A 157 -12.64 16.56 1.48
N TRP A 158 -11.43 16.14 1.83
CA TRP A 158 -10.25 16.25 0.97
C TRP A 158 -10.40 15.43 -0.32
N TRP A 159 -10.92 14.22 -0.23
CA TRP A 159 -11.14 13.36 -1.39
C TRP A 159 -12.22 13.92 -2.31
N ARG A 160 -13.30 14.46 -1.74
CA ARG A 160 -14.38 15.10 -2.48
C ARG A 160 -13.86 16.31 -3.25
N GLU A 161 -13.24 17.26 -2.56
CA GLU A 161 -12.71 18.47 -3.19
C GLU A 161 -11.65 18.12 -4.26
N PHE A 162 -10.78 17.14 -4.00
CA PHE A 162 -9.80 16.67 -4.99
C PHE A 162 -10.48 16.03 -6.21
N GLY A 163 -11.51 15.25 -6.04
CA GLY A 163 -12.24 14.58 -7.12
C GLY A 163 -13.09 15.52 -7.99
N GLU A 164 -13.46 16.70 -7.46
CA GLU A 164 -14.20 17.73 -8.18
C GLU A 164 -13.29 18.65 -9.02
N LEU A 165 -11.98 18.57 -8.84
CA LEU A 165 -11.05 19.36 -9.62
C LEU A 165 -10.93 18.79 -11.04
N ASP A 166 -11.11 19.64 -12.04
CA ASP A 166 -10.80 19.37 -13.44
C ASP A 166 -9.28 19.48 -13.65
N LEU A 167 -8.55 18.50 -13.13
CA LEU A 167 -7.10 18.48 -13.23
C LEU A 167 -6.70 17.87 -14.58
N PRO A 168 -5.83 18.54 -15.36
CA PRO A 168 -5.23 17.93 -16.55
C PRO A 168 -4.51 16.62 -16.17
N ALA A 169 -4.48 15.67 -17.08
CA ALA A 169 -3.87 14.35 -16.84
C ALA A 169 -2.39 14.38 -16.45
N ASP A 170 -1.71 15.47 -16.78
CA ASP A 170 -0.30 15.77 -16.49
C ASP A 170 -0.11 16.70 -15.29
N ASN A 171 -1.18 17.01 -14.56
CA ASN A 171 -1.12 18.03 -13.55
C ASN A 171 -0.37 17.61 -12.30
N ASN A 172 0.70 18.31 -12.07
CA ASN A 172 1.42 18.35 -10.84
C ASN A 172 0.60 19.06 -9.76
N TYR A 173 -0.27 18.32 -9.05
CA TYR A 173 -0.67 18.58 -7.67
C TYR A 173 -0.89 20.05 -7.28
N THR A 174 -1.81 20.74 -7.95
CA THR A 174 -2.23 22.08 -7.51
C THR A 174 -3.04 22.05 -6.22
N TYR A 175 -3.60 20.91 -5.88
CA TYR A 175 -4.37 20.69 -4.65
C TYR A 175 -3.58 19.81 -3.69
N ALA A 176 -2.70 20.45 -2.91
CA ALA A 176 -1.88 19.74 -1.93
C ALA A 176 -2.71 19.26 -0.75
N ARG A 177 -2.48 17.99 -0.36
CA ARG A 177 -3.19 17.31 0.73
C ARG A 177 -2.20 16.87 1.81
N PRO A 178 -2.59 16.88 3.10
CA PRO A 178 -1.69 16.47 4.18
C PRO A 178 -1.55 14.96 4.27
N ILE A 179 -0.31 14.49 4.39
CA ILE A 179 0.03 13.13 4.79
C ILE A 179 -0.36 12.96 6.26
N LEU A 180 -1.02 11.83 6.56
CA LEU A 180 -1.56 11.59 7.89
C LEU A 180 -0.47 11.40 8.95
N PHE A 181 0.58 10.64 8.65
CA PHE A 181 1.65 10.33 9.60
C PHE A 181 3.02 10.40 8.93
N TYR A 182 3.76 11.44 9.23
CA TYR A 182 5.12 11.65 8.73
C TYR A 182 6.15 11.41 9.83
N VAL A 183 7.18 10.61 9.52
CA VAL A 183 8.37 10.44 10.36
C VAL A 183 9.60 10.77 9.51
N GLY A 184 10.42 11.69 9.99
CA GLY A 184 11.63 12.09 9.29
C GLY A 184 12.82 12.27 10.22
N ASP A 185 14.05 12.00 9.69
CA ASP A 185 15.30 12.15 10.42
C ASP A 185 15.28 11.39 11.76
N ALA A 186 14.82 10.12 11.75
CA ALA A 186 14.58 9.36 12.95
C ALA A 186 15.38 8.05 13.03
N ALA A 187 15.47 7.51 14.22
CA ALA A 187 16.06 6.20 14.45
C ALA A 187 15.31 5.42 15.54
N ASN A 188 15.14 4.11 15.31
CA ASN A 188 14.46 3.20 16.21
C ASN A 188 13.02 3.65 16.55
N VAL A 189 12.14 3.54 15.54
CA VAL A 189 10.72 3.90 15.62
C VAL A 189 9.87 2.64 15.65
N GLN A 190 8.97 2.51 16.60
CA GLN A 190 8.08 1.35 16.75
C GLN A 190 6.63 1.81 16.81
N ILE A 191 5.79 1.20 15.98
CA ILE A 191 4.35 1.48 15.91
C ILE A 191 3.60 0.15 16.06
N GLU A 192 2.82 0.01 17.14
CA GLU A 192 2.16 -1.25 17.49
C GLU A 192 0.67 -1.03 17.81
N GLY A 193 -0.23 -1.78 17.16
CA GLY A 193 -1.66 -1.84 17.46
C GLY A 193 -2.50 -0.67 16.91
N ILE A 194 -1.89 0.37 16.40
CA ILE A 194 -2.56 1.61 15.97
C ILE A 194 -3.42 1.38 14.74
N ARG A 195 -4.56 2.07 14.68
CA ARG A 195 -5.47 2.15 13.54
C ARG A 195 -5.29 3.48 12.84
N PHE A 196 -4.80 3.47 11.61
CA PHE A 196 -4.77 4.66 10.76
C PHE A 196 -6.05 4.69 9.93
N LYS A 197 -6.70 5.84 9.88
CA LYS A 197 -8.00 5.98 9.25
C LYS A 197 -8.08 7.26 8.44
N ASP A 198 -8.65 7.14 7.25
CA ASP A 198 -9.09 8.23 6.40
C ASP A 198 -8.04 9.34 6.21
N GLY A 199 -6.83 8.98 5.82
CA GLY A 199 -5.80 9.95 5.45
C GLY A 199 -6.22 10.77 4.23
N PRO A 200 -6.03 12.10 4.23
CA PRO A 200 -6.37 12.95 3.08
C PRO A 200 -5.63 12.56 1.78
N ILE A 201 -4.42 12.07 1.92
CA ILE A 201 -3.57 11.46 0.90
C ILE A 201 -2.88 10.25 1.54
N TRP A 202 -1.62 10.03 1.37
CA TRP A 202 -0.86 8.94 1.99
C TRP A 202 -1.05 8.86 3.51
N HIS A 203 -1.25 7.67 4.01
CA HIS A 203 -1.33 7.49 5.47
C HIS A 203 0.05 7.60 6.13
N GLN A 204 1.09 7.11 5.46
CA GLN A 204 2.44 7.11 6.00
C GLN A 204 3.44 7.69 4.99
N LEU A 205 4.35 8.51 5.47
CA LEU A 205 5.61 8.82 4.79
C LEU A 205 6.76 8.77 5.79
N ILE A 206 7.67 7.85 5.58
CA ILE A 206 8.86 7.66 6.40
C ILE A 206 10.07 8.12 5.61
N GLU A 207 10.83 9.05 6.13
CA GLU A 207 11.94 9.66 5.41
C GLU A 207 13.21 9.72 6.24
N ARG A 208 14.37 9.44 5.64
CA ARG A 208 15.68 9.48 6.31
C ARG A 208 15.67 8.83 7.70
N THR A 209 15.12 7.60 7.74
CA THR A 209 14.87 6.89 9.00
C THR A 209 15.53 5.51 8.97
N GLU A 210 16.16 5.13 10.08
CA GLU A 210 16.79 3.83 10.27
C GLU A 210 16.12 3.08 11.43
N GLY A 211 15.75 1.83 11.19
CA GLY A 211 15.13 0.98 12.20
C GLY A 211 13.68 1.38 12.49
N ILE A 212 12.77 1.10 11.56
CA ILE A 212 11.34 1.31 11.79
C ILE A 212 10.57 -0.01 11.78
N SER A 213 9.64 -0.16 12.71
CA SER A 213 8.79 -1.34 12.78
C SER A 213 7.32 -1.01 12.96
N TYR A 214 6.47 -1.69 12.19
CA TYR A 214 5.02 -1.70 12.33
C TYR A 214 4.56 -3.10 12.71
N ARG A 215 3.65 -3.21 13.67
CA ARG A 215 3.08 -4.49 14.08
C ARG A 215 1.63 -4.36 14.49
N ASP A 216 0.80 -5.32 14.07
CA ASP A 216 -0.63 -5.41 14.43
C ASP A 216 -1.41 -4.11 14.10
N VAL A 217 -1.08 -3.48 12.98
CA VAL A 217 -1.60 -2.18 12.54
C VAL A 217 -2.72 -2.39 11.53
N SER A 218 -3.69 -1.48 11.51
CA SER A 218 -4.65 -1.42 10.42
C SER A 218 -4.68 -0.03 9.78
N CYS A 219 -4.97 -0.01 8.48
CA CYS A 219 -5.11 1.20 7.69
C CYS A 219 -6.35 1.11 6.81
N THR A 220 -7.22 2.09 6.91
CA THR A 220 -8.47 2.13 6.13
C THR A 220 -8.72 3.52 5.56
N ALA A 221 -9.26 3.58 4.34
CA ALA A 221 -9.75 4.80 3.70
C ALA A 221 -11.14 4.51 3.13
N ARG A 222 -12.18 4.84 3.90
CA ARG A 222 -13.56 4.48 3.59
C ARG A 222 -14.47 5.72 3.62
N PRO A 223 -14.88 6.24 2.46
CA PRO A 223 -15.81 7.35 2.40
C PRO A 223 -17.20 6.92 2.91
N ARG A 224 -17.89 7.81 3.61
CA ARG A 224 -19.31 7.63 3.96
C ARG A 224 -20.18 7.78 2.72
N ASP A 225 -19.80 8.68 1.83
CA ASP A 225 -20.43 8.88 0.53
C ASP A 225 -19.72 8.02 -0.51
N GLN A 226 -20.40 6.97 -0.97
CA GLN A 226 -19.85 5.98 -1.92
C GLN A 226 -19.50 6.58 -3.31
N THR A 227 -19.90 7.80 -3.59
CA THR A 227 -19.52 8.51 -4.83
C THR A 227 -18.14 9.15 -4.72
N VAL A 228 -17.60 9.30 -3.51
CA VAL A 228 -16.30 9.89 -3.24
C VAL A 228 -15.22 8.81 -3.31
N ARG A 229 -14.18 9.04 -4.12
CA ARG A 229 -13.05 8.13 -4.25
C ARG A 229 -11.90 8.55 -3.32
N PRO A 230 -11.41 7.67 -2.45
CA PRO A 230 -10.24 7.93 -1.60
C PRO A 230 -8.95 7.81 -2.42
N ALA A 231 -8.68 8.78 -3.29
CA ALA A 231 -7.54 8.76 -4.20
C ALA A 231 -6.21 8.98 -3.47
N ASN A 232 -5.17 8.23 -3.87
CA ASN A 232 -3.80 8.30 -3.37
C ASN A 232 -3.68 8.06 -1.85
N THR A 233 -4.48 7.14 -1.32
CA THR A 233 -4.52 6.82 0.10
C THR A 233 -3.60 5.66 0.45
N ASP A 234 -2.37 5.67 -0.05
CA ASP A 234 -1.35 4.65 0.21
C ASP A 234 -1.18 4.40 1.71
N PHE A 235 -0.98 3.14 2.09
CA PHE A 235 -0.67 2.85 3.49
C PHE A 235 0.73 3.31 3.85
N PHE A 236 1.75 2.83 3.16
CA PHE A 236 3.15 3.06 3.53
C PHE A 236 3.97 3.55 2.35
N ASN A 237 4.58 4.71 2.52
CA ASN A 237 5.58 5.25 1.59
C ASN A 237 6.88 5.55 2.34
N SER A 238 8.02 5.43 1.67
CA SER A 238 9.29 5.76 2.28
C SER A 238 10.29 6.39 1.32
N LEU A 239 11.19 7.20 1.86
CA LEU A 239 12.30 7.86 1.18
C LEU A 239 13.57 7.76 2.01
N ASN A 240 14.66 7.22 1.45
CA ASN A 240 15.95 7.11 2.17
C ASN A 240 15.82 6.37 3.50
N VAL A 241 15.35 5.12 3.46
CA VAL A 241 15.13 4.31 4.67
C VAL A 241 15.99 3.06 4.69
N ARG A 242 16.29 2.60 5.89
CA ARG A 242 16.95 1.31 6.12
C ARG A 242 16.36 0.59 7.34
N ASP A 243 16.40 -0.75 7.29
CA ASP A 243 15.95 -1.61 8.37
C ASP A 243 14.45 -1.41 8.69
N VAL A 244 13.61 -1.73 7.71
CA VAL A 244 12.15 -1.63 7.81
C VAL A 244 11.55 -3.01 8.08
N SER A 245 10.71 -3.13 9.11
CA SER A 245 9.98 -4.34 9.43
C SER A 245 8.48 -4.05 9.57
N ILE A 246 7.67 -4.73 8.76
CA ILE A 246 6.20 -4.59 8.80
C ILE A 246 5.60 -5.98 9.02
N GLU A 247 4.85 -6.15 10.08
CA GLU A 247 4.32 -7.46 10.47
C GLU A 247 2.86 -7.39 10.89
N ARG A 248 2.02 -8.23 10.30
CA ARG A 248 0.59 -8.35 10.56
C ARG A 248 -0.14 -7.01 10.40
N VAL A 249 -0.38 -6.64 9.16
CA VAL A 249 -1.04 -5.37 8.80
C VAL A 249 -2.27 -5.64 7.94
N TRP A 250 -3.37 -4.98 8.27
CA TRP A 250 -4.58 -4.91 7.45
C TRP A 250 -4.62 -3.58 6.71
N VAL A 251 -4.77 -3.64 5.38
CA VAL A 251 -4.82 -2.45 4.52
C VAL A 251 -6.04 -2.52 3.60
N ASP A 252 -6.90 -1.52 3.70
CA ASP A 252 -8.09 -1.36 2.87
C ASP A 252 -8.20 0.11 2.45
N VAL A 253 -7.54 0.44 1.36
CA VAL A 253 -7.31 1.81 0.89
C VAL A 253 -7.44 1.90 -0.62
N GLY A 254 -7.44 3.09 -1.16
CA GLY A 254 -7.66 3.36 -2.59
C GLY A 254 -6.39 3.45 -3.44
N ASP A 255 -5.20 3.13 -2.88
CA ASP A 255 -3.92 3.19 -3.60
C ASP A 255 -2.94 2.12 -3.08
N ASP A 256 -1.63 2.38 -3.06
CA ASP A 256 -0.62 1.35 -2.74
C ASP A 256 -0.73 0.80 -1.32
N CYS A 257 -0.64 -0.52 -1.20
CA CYS A 257 -0.57 -1.18 0.10
C CYS A 257 0.78 -0.92 0.78
N PHE A 258 1.85 -1.05 0.01
CA PHE A 258 3.22 -0.80 0.46
C PHE A 258 4.02 -0.25 -0.71
N SER A 259 4.66 0.91 -0.54
CA SER A 259 5.32 1.62 -1.63
C SER A 259 6.61 2.32 -1.18
N PRO A 260 7.70 1.55 -0.98
CA PRO A 260 9.00 2.16 -0.78
C PRO A 260 9.40 2.91 -2.06
N LYS A 261 9.63 4.21 -1.90
CA LYS A 261 10.16 5.10 -2.92
C LYS A 261 11.68 5.03 -2.94
N SER A 262 12.35 6.07 -3.40
CA SER A 262 13.81 6.09 -3.59
C SER A 262 14.60 5.76 -2.32
N ASN A 263 15.64 4.95 -2.50
CA ASN A 263 16.68 4.60 -1.52
C ASN A 263 16.14 3.84 -0.31
N GLY A 264 15.60 2.66 -0.57
CA GLY A 264 15.17 1.69 0.45
C GLY A 264 16.07 0.46 0.49
N THR A 265 16.53 0.05 1.67
CA THR A 265 17.33 -1.19 1.84
C THR A 265 16.96 -1.93 3.12
N ASN A 266 17.14 -3.27 3.10
CA ASN A 266 16.83 -4.17 4.20
C ASN A 266 15.38 -4.03 4.70
N ILE A 267 14.44 -4.41 3.82
CA ILE A 267 13.01 -4.25 4.07
C ILE A 267 12.36 -5.63 4.18
N HIS A 268 11.67 -5.88 5.26
CA HIS A 268 10.91 -7.11 5.47
C HIS A 268 9.44 -6.83 5.78
N VAL A 269 8.57 -7.31 4.92
CA VAL A 269 7.10 -7.27 5.10
C VAL A 269 6.58 -8.69 5.26
N ASN A 270 5.82 -8.94 6.31
CA ASN A 270 5.30 -10.26 6.62
C ASN A 270 3.86 -10.20 7.15
N HIS A 271 2.96 -11.02 6.59
CA HIS A 271 1.54 -11.06 6.90
C HIS A 271 0.83 -9.72 6.64
N MET A 272 0.65 -9.39 5.37
CA MET A 272 -0.08 -8.21 4.94
C MET A 272 -1.35 -8.58 4.17
N TYR A 273 -2.46 -7.97 4.55
CA TYR A 273 -3.78 -8.16 3.94
C TYR A 273 -4.16 -6.89 3.21
N CYS A 274 -4.20 -6.93 1.88
CA CYS A 274 -4.45 -5.78 1.02
C CYS A 274 -5.76 -5.94 0.26
N ASN A 275 -6.67 -4.99 0.39
CA ASN A 275 -7.93 -4.98 -0.32
C ASN A 275 -8.11 -3.67 -1.08
N GLY A 276 -8.42 -3.73 -2.38
CA GLY A 276 -8.68 -2.56 -3.23
C GLY A 276 -7.47 -1.70 -3.53
N THR A 277 -6.29 -2.14 -3.16
CA THR A 277 -5.04 -1.39 -3.31
C THR A 277 -4.45 -1.54 -4.70
N HIS A 278 -3.54 -0.65 -5.09
CA HIS A 278 -2.76 -0.85 -6.31
C HIS A 278 -1.75 -2.00 -6.15
N GLY A 279 -1.18 -2.21 -4.96
CA GLY A 279 -0.35 -3.39 -4.71
C GLY A 279 0.82 -3.19 -3.75
N GLN A 280 1.77 -4.11 -3.84
CA GLN A 280 3.08 -4.04 -3.22
C GLN A 280 4.02 -3.35 -4.21
N SER A 281 4.06 -2.03 -4.19
CA SER A 281 4.69 -1.21 -5.23
C SER A 281 6.10 -0.80 -4.83
N LEU A 282 7.13 -1.34 -5.47
CA LEU A 282 8.47 -0.79 -5.29
C LEU A 282 8.63 0.43 -6.19
N GLY A 283 8.16 1.59 -5.70
CA GLY A 283 8.21 2.81 -6.50
C GLY A 283 7.02 3.78 -6.29
N SER A 284 6.83 4.77 -7.15
CA SER A 284 7.62 5.00 -8.36
C SER A 284 9.07 5.39 -8.04
N LEU A 285 10.01 4.92 -8.87
CA LEU A 285 11.44 5.19 -8.75
C LEU A 285 11.92 5.95 -9.98
N GLY A 286 13.00 6.73 -9.87
CA GLY A 286 13.56 7.43 -11.00
C GLY A 286 12.68 8.56 -11.54
N GLU A 287 11.86 9.19 -10.72
CA GLU A 287 10.98 10.30 -11.12
C GLU A 287 11.77 11.56 -11.51
N HIS A 288 13.00 11.71 -11.04
CA HIS A 288 13.78 12.91 -11.23
C HIS A 288 15.05 12.65 -12.01
N ARG A 289 15.19 13.35 -13.12
CA ARG A 289 16.37 13.27 -13.99
C ARG A 289 17.65 13.58 -13.20
N GLY A 290 18.66 12.71 -13.32
CA GLY A 290 19.96 12.88 -12.66
C GLY A 290 19.97 12.52 -11.17
N VAL A 291 18.85 12.07 -10.62
CA VAL A 291 18.77 11.54 -9.26
C VAL A 291 18.83 10.01 -9.30
N MET A 292 19.73 9.44 -8.51
CA MET A 292 19.84 8.00 -8.32
C MET A 292 18.72 7.52 -7.42
N SER A 293 18.01 6.47 -7.83
CA SER A 293 16.98 5.82 -7.03
C SER A 293 17.23 4.33 -6.93
N PHE A 294 17.15 3.74 -5.74
CA PHE A 294 17.28 2.30 -5.59
C PHE A 294 16.37 1.71 -4.52
N VAL A 295 16.03 0.46 -4.71
CA VAL A 295 15.41 -0.40 -3.69
C VAL A 295 16.08 -1.75 -3.75
N GLU A 296 16.63 -2.20 -2.62
CA GLU A 296 17.36 -3.47 -2.57
C GLU A 296 17.16 -4.22 -1.25
N ASP A 297 17.46 -5.52 -1.27
CA ASP A 297 17.37 -6.41 -0.12
C ASP A 297 15.97 -6.40 0.51
N VAL A 298 14.95 -6.74 -0.30
CA VAL A 298 13.54 -6.70 0.09
C VAL A 298 12.96 -8.11 0.12
N VAL A 299 12.30 -8.44 1.20
CA VAL A 299 11.47 -9.66 1.30
C VAL A 299 10.06 -9.25 1.68
N ILE A 300 9.09 -9.60 0.84
CA ILE A 300 7.66 -9.40 1.08
C ILE A 300 7.00 -10.77 1.04
N GLU A 301 6.47 -11.22 2.16
CA GLU A 301 5.95 -12.58 2.26
C GLU A 301 4.65 -12.72 3.03
N ASN A 302 3.93 -13.80 2.72
CA ASN A 302 2.64 -14.11 3.34
C ASN A 302 1.61 -12.98 3.11
N VAL A 303 1.33 -12.67 1.85
CA VAL A 303 0.50 -11.54 1.45
C VAL A 303 -0.78 -12.02 0.77
N TRP A 304 -1.88 -11.37 1.10
CA TRP A 304 -3.19 -11.58 0.49
C TRP A 304 -3.58 -10.31 -0.26
N MET A 305 -3.66 -10.43 -1.60
CA MET A 305 -3.98 -9.33 -2.50
C MET A 305 -5.38 -9.52 -3.08
N LEU A 306 -6.28 -8.61 -2.74
CA LEU A 306 -7.68 -8.66 -3.12
C LEU A 306 -8.08 -7.42 -3.89
N ASN A 307 -8.82 -7.60 -4.99
CA ASN A 307 -9.40 -6.49 -5.76
C ASN A 307 -8.38 -5.42 -6.17
N GLY A 308 -7.13 -5.81 -6.40
CA GLY A 308 -6.03 -4.90 -6.68
C GLY A 308 -6.05 -4.36 -8.11
N GLY A 309 -5.51 -3.16 -8.25
CA GLY A 309 -5.13 -2.58 -9.53
C GLY A 309 -3.80 -3.14 -10.01
N SER A 310 -3.12 -2.39 -10.85
CA SER A 310 -1.75 -2.64 -11.28
C SER A 310 -0.82 -1.60 -10.69
N VAL A 311 0.36 -2.01 -10.38
CA VAL A 311 1.39 -1.16 -9.81
C VAL A 311 2.58 -1.06 -10.73
N THR A 312 3.26 0.03 -10.65
CA THR A 312 4.18 0.48 -11.66
C THR A 312 5.48 1.04 -11.12
N PRO A 313 6.58 0.83 -11.81
CA PRO A 313 7.81 1.58 -11.67
C PRO A 313 8.00 2.65 -12.77
N PRO A 314 9.10 3.33 -12.84
CA PRO A 314 9.30 4.76 -13.03
C PRO A 314 9.62 5.24 -14.44
N THR A 315 9.76 6.56 -14.58
CA THR A 315 10.18 7.23 -15.83
C THR A 315 11.38 8.15 -15.63
N ALA A 316 12.24 8.23 -16.67
CA ALA A 316 13.28 9.23 -16.94
C ALA A 316 14.44 9.35 -15.93
N GLY A 317 14.42 8.72 -14.77
CA GLY A 317 15.54 8.67 -13.83
C GLY A 317 16.52 7.53 -14.09
N HIS A 318 17.41 7.30 -13.15
CA HIS A 318 18.31 6.16 -13.18
C HIS A 318 18.43 5.51 -11.80
N GLY A 319 18.84 4.24 -11.79
CA GLY A 319 18.98 3.49 -10.56
C GLY A 319 18.73 2.01 -10.71
N TYR A 320 18.29 1.37 -9.64
CA TYR A 320 18.03 -0.05 -9.69
C TYR A 320 17.04 -0.55 -8.64
N VAL A 321 16.44 -1.71 -8.96
CA VAL A 321 15.79 -2.62 -8.02
C VAL A 321 16.59 -3.92 -8.03
N ASN A 322 17.04 -4.39 -6.89
CA ASN A 322 17.88 -5.58 -6.81
C ASN A 322 17.60 -6.43 -5.57
N ASN A 323 17.73 -7.76 -5.71
CA ASN A 323 17.56 -8.71 -4.62
C ASN A 323 16.20 -8.57 -3.91
N VAL A 324 15.13 -8.81 -4.66
CA VAL A 324 13.75 -8.70 -4.17
C VAL A 324 13.06 -10.06 -4.23
N THR A 325 12.46 -10.47 -3.14
CA THR A 325 11.65 -11.69 -3.07
C THR A 325 10.23 -11.38 -2.65
N PHE A 326 9.29 -11.73 -3.53
CA PHE A 326 7.87 -11.82 -3.21
C PHE A 326 7.54 -13.29 -2.99
N ARG A 327 7.05 -13.67 -1.80
CA ARG A 327 6.83 -15.08 -1.46
C ARG A 327 5.48 -15.31 -0.80
N ASN A 328 4.84 -16.43 -1.14
CA ASN A 328 3.57 -16.84 -0.55
C ASN A 328 2.46 -15.81 -0.75
N PHE A 329 2.14 -15.52 -2.00
CA PHE A 329 1.06 -14.59 -2.37
C PHE A 329 -0.20 -15.34 -2.76
N TRP A 330 -1.30 -14.97 -2.15
CA TRP A 330 -2.62 -15.36 -2.58
C TRP A 330 -3.35 -14.18 -3.21
N ASN A 331 -3.87 -14.38 -4.42
CA ASN A 331 -4.43 -13.34 -5.26
C ASN A 331 -5.89 -13.61 -5.57
N ALA A 332 -6.75 -12.61 -5.51
CA ALA A 332 -8.12 -12.71 -5.95
C ALA A 332 -8.58 -11.40 -6.61
N ASN A 333 -9.14 -11.53 -7.82
CA ASN A 333 -9.71 -10.41 -8.56
C ASN A 333 -8.74 -9.24 -8.79
N ASN A 334 -7.45 -9.51 -8.94
CA ASN A 334 -6.45 -8.50 -9.28
C ASN A 334 -6.38 -8.29 -10.81
N GLU A 335 -6.01 -7.10 -11.25
CA GLU A 335 -5.79 -6.84 -12.67
C GLU A 335 -4.56 -7.58 -13.19
N TRP A 336 -3.44 -7.38 -12.51
CA TRP A 336 -2.18 -8.07 -12.68
C TRP A 336 -1.73 -8.65 -11.34
N VAL A 337 -0.95 -9.71 -11.36
CA VAL A 337 -0.32 -10.25 -10.14
C VAL A 337 1.17 -9.99 -10.06
N ALA A 338 1.80 -9.69 -11.20
CA ALA A 338 3.14 -9.14 -11.30
C ALA A 338 3.15 -8.12 -12.43
N PHE A 339 3.60 -6.92 -12.14
CA PHE A 339 3.56 -5.82 -13.08
C PHE A 339 4.83 -4.98 -12.96
N LEU A 340 5.53 -4.83 -14.08
CA LEU A 340 6.68 -4.00 -14.25
C LEU A 340 6.46 -3.17 -15.51
N ASP A 341 6.44 -1.86 -15.40
CA ASP A 341 6.25 -0.96 -16.52
C ASP A 341 7.11 0.29 -16.38
N SER A 342 8.01 0.48 -17.33
CA SER A 342 8.89 1.65 -17.35
C SER A 342 8.26 2.89 -17.98
N CYS A 343 7.01 2.80 -18.45
CA CYS A 343 6.25 3.90 -19.08
C CYS A 343 4.98 4.23 -18.32
N TYR A 344 5.12 4.66 -17.08
CA TYR A 344 4.02 4.92 -16.15
C TYR A 344 3.51 6.38 -16.19
N TRP A 345 2.36 6.64 -15.55
CA TRP A 345 1.76 7.98 -15.35
C TRP A 345 1.20 8.66 -16.59
N ASN A 346 0.45 7.95 -17.40
CA ASN A 346 -0.16 8.52 -18.61
C ASN A 346 0.85 9.22 -19.55
N ILE A 347 2.14 8.92 -19.38
CA ILE A 347 3.14 9.33 -20.35
C ILE A 347 2.81 8.57 -21.64
N ASN A 348 2.62 9.31 -22.72
CA ASN A 348 2.41 8.65 -23.99
C ASN A 348 3.66 7.87 -24.40
N THR A 349 3.47 6.78 -25.13
CA THR A 349 4.55 5.88 -25.54
C THR A 349 5.69 6.63 -26.24
N GLU A 350 5.37 7.60 -27.07
CA GLU A 350 6.36 8.42 -27.80
C GLU A 350 7.28 9.20 -26.84
N THR A 351 6.73 9.81 -25.80
CA THR A 351 7.52 10.53 -24.78
C THR A 351 8.36 9.58 -23.94
N CYS A 352 7.81 8.41 -23.58
CA CYS A 352 8.54 7.40 -22.82
C CYS A 352 9.72 6.84 -23.63
N GLU A 353 9.52 6.57 -24.90
CA GLU A 353 10.57 6.10 -25.80
C GLU A 353 11.63 7.16 -26.08
N ALA A 354 11.22 8.44 -26.13
CA ALA A 354 12.16 9.56 -26.32
C ALA A 354 13.05 9.82 -25.09
N TYR A 355 12.56 9.48 -23.89
CA TYR A 355 13.25 9.70 -22.62
C TYR A 355 13.21 8.47 -21.72
N PRO A 356 13.80 7.35 -22.15
CA PRO A 356 13.72 6.09 -21.41
C PRO A 356 14.49 6.16 -20.09
N ALA A 357 13.91 5.57 -19.05
CA ALA A 357 14.53 5.50 -17.72
C ALA A 357 15.75 4.57 -17.71
N GLY A 358 16.87 5.00 -17.14
CA GLY A 358 18.05 4.17 -16.89
C GLY A 358 17.92 3.31 -15.61
N MET A 359 16.78 2.61 -15.45
CA MET A 359 16.50 1.79 -14.27
C MET A 359 16.75 0.32 -14.56
N SER A 360 17.61 -0.30 -13.78
CA SER A 360 17.86 -1.74 -13.84
C SER A 360 17.02 -2.50 -12.82
N ILE A 361 16.48 -3.66 -13.21
CA ILE A 361 15.68 -4.51 -12.33
C ILE A 361 16.24 -5.94 -12.41
N THR A 362 16.89 -6.35 -11.33
CA THR A 362 17.63 -7.62 -11.34
C THR A 362 17.38 -8.44 -10.08
N ASN A 363 17.49 -9.76 -10.21
CA ASN A 363 17.38 -10.68 -9.06
C ASN A 363 16.02 -10.54 -8.33
N VAL A 364 14.93 -10.62 -9.09
CA VAL A 364 13.57 -10.57 -8.56
C VAL A 364 12.93 -11.96 -8.60
N LEU A 365 12.43 -12.43 -7.47
CA LEU A 365 11.81 -13.74 -7.35
C LEU A 365 10.33 -13.59 -6.92
N PHE A 366 9.43 -14.13 -7.74
CA PHE A 366 8.02 -14.36 -7.40
C PHE A 366 7.82 -15.84 -7.06
N GLU A 367 7.67 -16.17 -5.79
CA GLU A 367 7.63 -17.57 -5.31
C GLU A 367 6.33 -17.91 -4.60
N ASN A 368 5.76 -19.07 -4.90
CA ASN A 368 4.52 -19.57 -4.29
C ASN A 368 3.34 -18.61 -4.49
N PHE A 369 3.06 -18.25 -5.74
CA PHE A 369 1.92 -17.42 -6.11
C PHE A 369 0.72 -18.29 -6.46
N THR A 370 -0.44 -18.01 -5.88
CA THR A 370 -1.69 -18.73 -6.12
C THR A 370 -2.86 -17.78 -6.32
N GLY A 371 -4.01 -18.33 -6.75
CA GLY A 371 -5.24 -17.57 -6.88
C GLY A 371 -5.56 -17.15 -8.32
N SER A 372 -6.19 -15.99 -8.49
CA SER A 372 -6.69 -15.56 -9.82
C SER A 372 -6.62 -14.06 -10.07
N THR A 373 -6.54 -13.70 -11.36
CA THR A 373 -6.80 -12.34 -11.85
C THR A 373 -8.31 -12.12 -12.08
N ARG A 374 -8.70 -10.88 -12.42
CA ARG A 374 -10.09 -10.55 -12.79
C ARG A 374 -10.44 -10.87 -14.25
N GLY A 375 -9.47 -11.24 -15.08
CA GLY A 375 -9.67 -11.63 -16.49
C GLY A 375 -9.78 -10.48 -17.47
N ASN A 376 -9.65 -9.24 -17.07
CA ASN A 376 -9.68 -8.06 -17.95
C ASN A 376 -8.44 -7.94 -18.85
N ARG A 377 -7.45 -8.78 -18.64
CA ARG A 377 -6.23 -8.93 -19.47
C ARG A 377 -6.16 -10.29 -20.13
N GLY A 378 -7.30 -10.93 -20.36
CA GLY A 378 -7.35 -12.27 -20.96
C GLY A 378 -6.61 -13.30 -20.11
N ARG A 379 -5.75 -14.11 -20.74
CA ARG A 379 -4.92 -15.11 -20.05
C ARG A 379 -3.63 -14.54 -19.49
N ALA A 380 -3.29 -13.28 -19.80
CA ALA A 380 -2.11 -12.65 -19.27
C ALA A 380 -2.33 -12.30 -17.78
N VAL A 381 -1.43 -12.77 -16.92
CA VAL A 381 -1.47 -12.56 -15.47
C VAL A 381 -0.31 -11.68 -14.99
N ALA A 382 0.72 -11.49 -15.82
CA ALA A 382 1.87 -10.65 -15.55
C ALA A 382 2.24 -9.82 -16.78
N LYS A 383 2.77 -8.62 -16.56
CA LYS A 383 3.38 -7.77 -17.59
C LYS A 383 4.75 -7.31 -17.09
N LEU A 384 5.78 -7.51 -17.87
CA LEU A 384 7.15 -7.15 -17.54
C LEU A 384 7.74 -6.33 -18.70
N THR A 385 7.71 -5.02 -18.61
CA THR A 385 8.26 -4.10 -19.62
C THR A 385 9.48 -3.39 -19.06
N CYS A 386 10.65 -3.74 -19.57
CA CYS A 386 11.89 -3.06 -19.25
C CYS A 386 12.04 -1.76 -20.07
N SER A 387 12.81 -0.84 -19.55
CA SER A 387 13.12 0.39 -20.28
C SER A 387 13.94 0.12 -21.54
N ALA A 388 13.68 0.89 -22.59
CA ALA A 388 14.48 0.88 -23.82
C ALA A 388 15.84 1.61 -23.66
N SER A 389 16.15 2.15 -22.48
CA SER A 389 17.44 2.78 -22.22
C SER A 389 18.58 1.76 -22.35
N PRO A 390 19.72 2.10 -23.02
CA PRO A 390 20.89 1.23 -23.07
C PRO A 390 21.52 1.00 -21.68
N ASP A 391 21.21 1.85 -20.69
CA ASP A 391 21.70 1.74 -19.31
C ASP A 391 20.78 0.89 -18.43
N ALA A 392 19.61 0.47 -18.93
CA ALA A 392 18.68 -0.37 -18.18
C ALA A 392 18.94 -1.85 -18.44
N VAL A 393 18.90 -2.65 -17.38
CA VAL A 393 18.99 -4.11 -17.46
C VAL A 393 17.86 -4.72 -16.64
N CYS A 394 17.03 -5.56 -17.27
CA CYS A 394 16.04 -6.37 -16.56
C CYS A 394 16.38 -7.84 -16.74
N ASP A 395 17.03 -8.43 -15.73
CA ASP A 395 17.57 -9.78 -15.79
C ASP A 395 17.31 -10.56 -14.52
N ASN A 396 17.26 -11.90 -14.65
CA ASN A 396 17.01 -12.80 -13.53
C ASN A 396 15.72 -12.48 -12.76
N ILE A 397 14.62 -12.21 -13.51
CA ILE A 397 13.28 -12.06 -12.97
C ILE A 397 12.56 -13.40 -13.10
N ARG A 398 12.26 -14.07 -12.00
CA ARG A 398 11.83 -15.45 -12.00
C ARG A 398 10.50 -15.69 -11.29
N PHE A 399 9.72 -16.60 -11.85
CA PHE A 399 8.51 -17.17 -11.25
C PHE A 399 8.79 -18.62 -10.85
N ARG A 400 8.55 -18.95 -9.59
CA ARG A 400 8.74 -20.30 -9.04
C ARG A 400 7.51 -20.75 -8.26
N ASN A 401 7.03 -21.97 -8.50
CA ASN A 401 5.80 -22.48 -7.93
C ASN A 401 4.63 -21.50 -8.15
N PHE A 402 4.43 -21.12 -9.42
CA PHE A 402 3.49 -20.09 -9.83
C PHE A 402 2.21 -20.73 -10.37
N ALA A 403 1.12 -20.67 -9.59
CA ALA A 403 -0.16 -21.32 -9.89
C ALA A 403 -1.34 -20.32 -9.99
N VAL A 404 -1.05 -19.08 -10.39
CA VAL A 404 -2.09 -18.08 -10.66
C VAL A 404 -2.81 -18.40 -11.95
N ARG A 405 -4.12 -18.19 -12.00
CA ARG A 405 -4.98 -18.45 -13.15
C ARG A 405 -5.71 -17.20 -13.60
N SER A 406 -6.06 -17.17 -14.87
CA SER A 406 -7.07 -16.25 -15.38
C SER A 406 -8.43 -16.96 -15.44
N PRO A 407 -9.55 -16.29 -15.13
CA PRO A 407 -10.90 -16.85 -15.33
C PRO A 407 -11.20 -17.10 -16.82
N CYS A 408 -10.42 -16.53 -17.75
CA CYS A 408 -10.56 -16.76 -19.20
C CYS A 408 -10.15 -18.18 -19.64
N GLY A 409 -9.63 -19.00 -18.72
CA GLY A 409 -9.19 -20.36 -19.00
C GLY A 409 -7.87 -20.43 -19.76
N GLY A 410 -7.37 -21.65 -19.92
CA GLY A 410 -6.09 -21.91 -20.57
C GLY A 410 -4.87 -21.59 -19.69
N PRO A 411 -3.64 -21.81 -20.20
CA PRO A 411 -2.41 -21.53 -19.46
C PRO A 411 -2.22 -20.03 -19.23
N ALA A 412 -1.84 -19.65 -18.01
CA ALA A 412 -1.42 -18.30 -17.69
C ALA A 412 -0.10 -17.94 -18.37
N VAL A 413 0.07 -16.68 -18.75
CA VAL A 413 1.27 -16.19 -19.41
C VAL A 413 1.69 -14.83 -18.87
N ALA A 414 2.97 -14.51 -19.00
CA ALA A 414 3.50 -13.15 -18.90
C ALA A 414 3.62 -12.52 -20.30
N VAL A 415 3.43 -11.21 -20.38
CA VAL A 415 3.75 -10.40 -21.55
C VAL A 415 5.01 -9.61 -21.25
N CYS A 416 6.04 -9.76 -22.06
CA CYS A 416 7.36 -9.26 -21.76
C CYS A 416 7.91 -8.38 -22.88
N ASP A 417 8.70 -7.40 -22.49
CA ASP A 417 9.48 -6.57 -23.38
C ASP A 417 10.80 -6.18 -22.72
N GLY A 418 11.91 -6.36 -23.40
CA GLY A 418 13.25 -6.00 -22.91
C GLY A 418 13.75 -6.78 -21.69
N VAL A 419 13.07 -7.84 -21.27
CA VAL A 419 13.50 -8.71 -20.16
C VAL A 419 14.36 -9.84 -20.68
N THR A 420 15.48 -10.10 -20.03
CA THR A 420 16.43 -11.17 -20.38
C THR A 420 16.40 -12.32 -19.38
N GLY A 421 16.86 -13.49 -19.81
CA GLY A 421 16.95 -14.68 -18.99
C GLY A 421 15.69 -15.54 -18.98
N ASP A 422 15.73 -16.63 -18.22
CA ASP A 422 14.63 -17.57 -18.04
C ASP A 422 13.70 -17.10 -16.93
N THR A 423 12.42 -16.95 -17.24
CA THR A 423 11.39 -16.53 -16.27
C THR A 423 10.84 -17.70 -15.42
N GLY A 424 11.24 -18.94 -15.66
CA GLY A 424 10.82 -20.09 -14.88
C GLY A 424 9.41 -20.60 -15.22
N ASP A 425 8.57 -20.78 -14.21
CA ASP A 425 7.27 -21.47 -14.36
C ASP A 425 6.20 -20.69 -15.15
N LEU A 426 6.38 -19.39 -15.35
CA LEU A 426 5.44 -18.56 -16.13
C LEU A 426 6.03 -18.23 -17.50
N PRO A 427 5.49 -18.79 -18.60
CA PRO A 427 5.96 -18.47 -19.94
C PRO A 427 5.85 -16.98 -20.24
N CYS A 428 6.92 -16.40 -20.75
CA CYS A 428 7.04 -14.98 -21.09
C CYS A 428 7.08 -14.82 -22.61
N TYR A 429 6.09 -14.15 -23.18
CA TYR A 429 6.00 -13.88 -24.60
C TYR A 429 6.28 -12.43 -24.92
N ALA A 430 7.04 -12.19 -25.98
CA ALA A 430 7.30 -10.82 -26.42
C ALA A 430 5.99 -10.08 -26.71
N ALA A 431 5.89 -8.83 -26.30
CA ALA A 431 4.65 -8.05 -26.37
C ALA A 431 4.07 -7.93 -27.79
N ASP A 432 4.93 -7.95 -28.81
CA ASP A 432 4.58 -7.91 -30.23
C ASP A 432 4.29 -9.28 -30.84
N SER A 433 4.51 -10.40 -30.12
CA SER A 433 4.25 -11.76 -30.61
C SER A 433 2.77 -12.06 -30.76
N ASP A 434 2.47 -13.04 -31.60
CA ASP A 434 1.10 -13.51 -31.81
C ASP A 434 0.54 -14.20 -30.55
N GLU A 435 1.39 -14.85 -29.76
CA GLU A 435 1.05 -15.50 -28.49
C GLU A 435 0.61 -14.48 -27.43
N ALA A 436 1.34 -13.38 -27.28
CA ALA A 436 1.00 -12.30 -26.35
C ALA A 436 -0.31 -11.61 -26.78
N LYS A 437 -0.44 -11.28 -28.07
CA LYS A 437 -1.66 -10.69 -28.64
C LYS A 437 -2.87 -11.60 -28.48
N ALA A 438 -2.71 -12.90 -28.68
CA ALA A 438 -3.76 -13.88 -28.46
C ALA A 438 -4.14 -13.99 -26.97
N ALA A 439 -3.17 -13.96 -26.07
CA ALA A 439 -3.42 -14.02 -24.65
C ALA A 439 -4.19 -12.79 -24.11
N LEU A 440 -3.94 -11.61 -24.65
CA LEU A 440 -4.58 -10.36 -24.27
C LEU A 440 -5.96 -10.13 -24.91
N ARG A 441 -6.25 -10.80 -26.03
CA ARG A 441 -7.47 -10.56 -26.84
C ARG A 441 -8.75 -11.01 -26.18
N ASP A 442 -8.72 -12.20 -25.58
CA ASP A 442 -9.91 -12.89 -25.10
C ASP A 442 -10.18 -12.48 -23.63
N THR A 443 -10.52 -11.21 -23.43
CA THR A 443 -10.90 -10.71 -22.11
C THR A 443 -12.20 -11.37 -21.66
N CYS A 444 -12.22 -11.83 -20.43
CA CYS A 444 -13.40 -12.31 -19.76
C CYS A 444 -13.45 -11.64 -18.38
N VAL A 445 -14.50 -10.91 -18.11
CA VAL A 445 -14.78 -10.45 -16.77
C VAL A 445 -15.58 -11.58 -16.13
N GLY A 446 -14.87 -12.49 -15.46
CA GLY A 446 -15.49 -13.58 -14.70
C GLY A 446 -16.30 -13.04 -13.53
N GLU A 447 -17.23 -13.85 -13.05
CA GLU A 447 -17.77 -13.66 -11.72
C GLU A 447 -16.59 -13.67 -10.77
N THR A 448 -16.45 -12.58 -10.01
CA THR A 448 -15.42 -12.42 -8.99
C THR A 448 -15.45 -13.63 -8.07
N SER A 449 -14.29 -14.15 -7.70
CA SER A 449 -14.18 -15.08 -6.58
C SER A 449 -15.05 -14.56 -5.44
N GLY A 450 -15.74 -15.41 -4.71
CA GLY A 450 -16.74 -15.03 -3.70
C GLY A 450 -16.31 -14.04 -2.59
N TYR A 451 -15.21 -13.34 -2.79
CA TYR A 451 -14.79 -12.17 -2.06
C TYR A 451 -15.19 -10.93 -2.85
N VAL A 452 -16.39 -10.45 -2.60
CA VAL A 452 -17.02 -9.37 -3.35
C VAL A 452 -17.25 -8.16 -2.44
N GLY A 453 -16.24 -7.73 -1.71
CA GLY A 453 -16.28 -6.37 -1.20
C GLY A 453 -15.60 -5.48 -2.23
N LYS A 454 -16.26 -4.53 -2.83
CA LYS A 454 -15.52 -3.38 -3.30
C LYS A 454 -14.88 -2.73 -2.08
N PRO A 455 -13.66 -2.17 -2.19
CA PRO A 455 -12.90 -1.68 -1.04
C PRO A 455 -13.67 -0.74 -0.11
N TRP A 456 -14.70 -0.07 -0.62
CA TRP A 456 -15.52 0.93 0.06
C TRP A 456 -17.04 0.66 0.01
N GLU A 457 -17.49 -0.52 -0.47
CA GLU A 457 -18.93 -0.87 -0.48
C GLU A 457 -19.46 -1.33 0.88
N ASP A 458 -18.62 -1.90 1.70
CA ASP A 458 -18.98 -2.23 3.06
C ASP A 458 -18.88 -0.96 3.92
N GLY A 459 -19.84 -0.07 3.81
CA GLY A 459 -20.02 1.07 4.70
C GLY A 459 -20.25 0.65 6.15
N GLY A 460 -19.38 -0.24 6.64
CA GLY A 460 -19.28 -0.52 8.04
C GLY A 460 -19.06 0.80 8.78
N PRO A 461 -19.69 1.03 9.93
CA PRO A 461 -19.48 2.23 10.70
C PRO A 461 -17.97 2.37 10.90
N GLY A 462 -17.43 3.45 10.38
CA GLY A 462 -16.07 3.81 10.72
C GLY A 462 -15.96 3.75 12.23
N PHE A 463 -14.85 3.23 12.71
CA PHE A 463 -14.53 3.18 14.13
C PHE A 463 -14.80 4.48 14.83
#